data_38b5f9bf7f50437e636e29c892e60c32
#
_entry.id   38b5f9bf7f50437e636e29c892e60c32
#
_cell.length_a   1.000
_cell.length_b   1.000
_cell.length_c   1.000
_cell.angle_alpha   90.00
_cell.angle_beta   90.00
_cell.angle_gamma   90.00
#
_symmetry.space_group_name_H-M   'P 1'
#
loop_
_entity.id
_entity.type
_entity.pdbx_description
1 polymer ?
#
loop_
_entity_poly.entity_id
_entity_poly.type
_entity_poly.pdbx_seq_one_letter_code
_entity_poly.pdbx_strand_id
1 'polypeptide(L)'
;MSAPGVPPPQGPGVLVAVCTGGAHSGRSGIDKRPRSGPVTVGRDQLAGDVIRNRRHHGGLDQAVYAYSRREAQRWASELGREVPPGWFGENLAVDGLAVSDAVIGQRWRVGGDRPDAALLEVTLPRTPCTTFGRWVAEPRWVRRFAARGDVGAYLRVVRPGTVAAGDAVDVVHTPAHGVTVRELFTGQDATALRRLLVLGEDLPPKAVAAAERVVARA
;
A
#
# COMPACT_ATOMS: atom_id res chain seq x y z
N MET A 1 -16.00 -7.98 -27.99
CA MET A 1 -14.90 -8.01 -26.99
C MET A 1 -15.32 -7.06 -25.88
N SER A 2 -15.77 -7.58 -24.75
CA SER A 2 -16.17 -6.78 -23.59
C SER A 2 -14.95 -6.08 -22.99
N ALA A 3 -15.07 -4.79 -22.70
CA ALA A 3 -14.05 -4.06 -21.96
C ALA A 3 -13.77 -4.78 -20.62
N PRO A 4 -12.51 -4.91 -20.18
CA PRO A 4 -12.21 -5.45 -18.86
C PRO A 4 -12.90 -4.56 -17.84
N GLY A 5 -13.84 -5.16 -17.09
CA GLY A 5 -14.67 -4.45 -16.14
C GLY A 5 -13.81 -3.85 -15.02
N VAL A 6 -14.11 -2.59 -14.70
CA VAL A 6 -13.70 -1.99 -13.42
C VAL A 6 -14.08 -2.99 -12.32
N PRO A 7 -13.15 -3.40 -11.44
CA PRO A 7 -13.49 -4.30 -10.34
C PRO A 7 -14.68 -3.73 -9.55
N PRO A 8 -15.60 -4.58 -9.08
CA PRO A 8 -16.76 -4.10 -8.34
C PRO A 8 -16.32 -3.26 -7.16
N PRO A 9 -17.10 -2.22 -6.78
CA PRO A 9 -16.78 -1.40 -5.64
C PRO A 9 -16.62 -2.34 -4.43
N GLN A 10 -15.44 -2.32 -3.84
CA GLN A 10 -15.17 -3.03 -2.60
C GLN A 10 -16.02 -2.33 -1.52
N GLY A 11 -16.69 -3.09 -0.68
CA GLY A 11 -17.42 -2.54 0.46
C GLY A 11 -16.47 -1.72 1.36
N PRO A 12 -17.00 -0.98 2.33
CA PRO A 12 -16.17 -0.18 3.22
C PRO A 12 -15.15 -1.08 3.93
N GLY A 13 -13.88 -0.69 3.84
CA GLY A 13 -12.83 -1.33 4.63
C GLY A 13 -12.83 -0.81 6.07
N VAL A 14 -12.11 -1.51 6.92
CA VAL A 14 -11.87 -1.11 8.32
C VAL A 14 -10.37 -1.08 8.59
N LEU A 15 -9.92 -0.05 9.26
CA LEU A 15 -8.55 0.07 9.74
C LEU A 15 -8.39 -0.77 11.02
N VAL A 16 -7.79 -1.95 10.89
CA VAL A 16 -7.60 -2.86 12.03
C VAL A 16 -6.52 -2.35 12.98
N ALA A 17 -5.47 -1.75 12.44
CA ALA A 17 -4.41 -1.14 13.23
C ALA A 17 -3.71 -0.03 12.46
N VAL A 18 -3.24 0.98 13.20
CA VAL A 18 -2.27 1.98 12.75
C VAL A 18 -0.94 1.62 13.37
N CYS A 19 0.09 1.43 12.54
CA CYS A 19 1.41 0.99 12.99
C CYS A 19 2.48 2.03 12.66
N THR A 20 3.37 2.29 13.61
CA THR A 20 4.52 3.18 13.41
C THR A 20 5.80 2.52 13.88
N GLY A 21 6.89 2.84 13.22
CA GLY A 21 8.22 2.61 13.74
C GLY A 21 8.47 3.56 14.94
N GLY A 22 9.54 3.33 15.64
CA GLY A 22 9.93 4.17 16.78
C GLY A 22 11.39 3.88 17.14
N ALA A 23 11.79 4.22 18.37
CA ALA A 23 13.14 3.88 18.85
C ALA A 23 13.42 2.37 18.79
N HIS A 24 12.39 1.54 18.92
CA HIS A 24 12.47 0.08 18.84
C HIS A 24 12.74 -0.45 17.43
N SER A 25 12.44 0.30 16.36
CA SER A 25 12.59 -0.18 14.97
C SER A 25 14.05 -0.22 14.47
N GLY A 26 15.01 0.06 15.33
CA GLY A 26 16.42 -0.07 15.04
C GLY A 26 16.89 0.73 13.82
N ARG A 27 17.78 0.14 13.04
CA ARG A 27 18.38 0.80 11.86
C ARG A 27 17.50 0.81 10.62
N SER A 28 16.44 0.00 10.55
CA SER A 28 15.68 -0.20 9.31
C SER A 28 14.34 0.54 9.27
N GLY A 29 13.73 0.83 10.42
CA GLY A 29 12.38 1.37 10.51
C GLY A 29 11.27 0.40 10.08
N ILE A 30 11.59 -0.90 9.83
CA ILE A 30 10.63 -1.89 9.36
C ILE A 30 9.80 -2.51 10.49
N ASP A 31 10.36 -2.58 11.71
CA ASP A 31 9.62 -3.02 12.90
C ASP A 31 8.60 -1.94 13.28
N LYS A 32 7.43 -2.03 12.69
CA LYS A 32 6.30 -1.17 13.02
C LYS A 32 5.36 -1.90 13.96
N ARG A 33 4.85 -1.18 14.95
CA ARG A 33 3.98 -1.74 15.98
C ARG A 33 2.68 -0.95 16.08
N PRO A 34 1.57 -1.62 16.40
CA PRO A 34 0.29 -0.97 16.61
C PRO A 34 0.37 0.16 17.63
N ARG A 35 -0.31 1.24 17.34
CA ARG A 35 -0.47 2.41 18.23
C ARG A 35 -1.82 2.36 18.92
N SER A 36 -1.85 2.69 20.19
CA SER A 36 -3.08 2.99 20.90
C SER A 36 -3.53 4.42 20.60
N GLY A 37 -4.82 4.58 20.25
CA GLY A 37 -5.43 5.88 20.00
C GLY A 37 -5.10 6.49 18.63
N PRO A 38 -5.56 7.74 18.41
CA PRO A 38 -5.42 8.41 17.13
C PRO A 38 -3.98 8.78 16.78
N VAL A 39 -3.65 8.70 15.50
CA VAL A 39 -2.34 9.06 14.93
C VAL A 39 -2.53 10.11 13.85
N THR A 40 -1.80 11.20 13.93
CA THR A 40 -1.81 12.24 12.89
C THR A 40 -1.11 11.74 11.63
N VAL A 41 -1.78 11.90 10.50
CA VAL A 41 -1.23 11.69 9.15
C VAL A 41 -0.77 13.05 8.62
N GLY A 42 0.54 13.26 8.61
CA GLY A 42 1.17 14.43 8.00
C GLY A 42 1.30 14.26 6.49
N ARG A 43 1.85 15.26 5.80
CA ARG A 43 2.00 15.24 4.33
C ARG A 43 2.93 14.15 3.80
N ASP A 44 3.95 13.77 4.55
CA ASP A 44 5.03 12.88 4.12
C ASP A 44 5.19 11.62 4.99
N GLN A 45 4.51 11.55 6.12
CA GLN A 45 4.55 10.40 7.05
C GLN A 45 3.50 10.49 8.16
N LEU A 46 3.31 9.40 8.89
CA LEU A 46 2.54 9.37 10.14
C LEU A 46 3.37 9.94 11.31
N ALA A 47 2.71 10.62 12.23
CA ALA A 47 3.34 11.09 13.46
C ALA A 47 3.94 9.92 14.25
N GLY A 48 5.20 10.07 14.67
CA GLY A 48 5.94 9.04 15.40
C GLY A 48 6.46 7.89 14.54
N ASP A 49 6.25 7.92 13.23
CA ASP A 49 6.88 6.94 12.32
C ASP A 49 8.34 7.31 12.02
N VAL A 50 9.14 6.30 11.68
CA VAL A 50 10.57 6.47 11.39
C VAL A 50 10.91 5.87 10.02
N ILE A 51 11.30 6.74 9.09
CA ILE A 51 11.80 6.37 7.77
C ILE A 51 13.33 6.55 7.76
N ARG A 52 14.08 5.44 7.85
CA ARG A 52 15.55 5.50 7.96
C ARG A 52 16.26 5.69 6.62
N ASN A 53 15.76 5.11 5.56
CA ASN A 53 16.40 5.19 4.24
C ASN A 53 15.56 6.05 3.30
N ARG A 54 15.65 7.37 3.45
CA ARG A 54 14.88 8.34 2.65
C ARG A 54 15.28 8.37 1.16
N ARG A 55 16.40 7.78 0.78
CA ARG A 55 16.82 7.67 -0.63
C ARG A 55 15.94 6.68 -1.41
N HIS A 56 15.47 5.61 -0.77
CA HIS A 56 14.69 4.54 -1.40
C HIS A 56 13.26 4.44 -0.89
N HIS A 57 12.99 4.96 0.32
CA HIS A 57 11.70 4.91 0.99
C HIS A 57 11.28 6.30 1.45
N GLY A 58 9.96 6.53 1.52
CA GLY A 58 9.41 7.83 1.89
C GLY A 58 9.30 8.79 0.71
N GLY A 59 9.09 10.06 1.00
CA GLY A 59 8.67 11.08 0.05
C GLY A 59 7.14 11.08 -0.11
N LEU A 60 6.63 12.09 -0.82
CA LEU A 60 5.19 12.33 -0.90
C LEU A 60 4.40 11.13 -1.43
N ASP A 61 4.94 10.43 -2.44
CA ASP A 61 4.27 9.26 -3.04
C ASP A 61 4.39 7.97 -2.23
N GLN A 62 5.16 7.96 -1.15
CA GLN A 62 5.39 6.81 -0.28
C GLN A 62 5.24 7.20 1.20
N ALA A 63 4.34 8.14 1.49
CA ALA A 63 4.11 8.68 2.82
C ALA A 63 3.52 7.65 3.78
N VAL A 64 2.66 6.77 3.27
CA VAL A 64 1.94 5.74 4.02
C VAL A 64 2.04 4.42 3.28
N TYR A 65 2.26 3.32 3.99
CA TYR A 65 2.20 1.98 3.44
C TYR A 65 1.01 1.22 4.04
N ALA A 66 0.13 0.70 3.20
CA ALA A 66 -1.02 -0.10 3.60
C ALA A 66 -0.86 -1.57 3.18
N TYR A 67 -1.38 -2.48 4.00
CA TYR A 67 -1.41 -3.91 3.71
C TYR A 67 -2.73 -4.54 4.15
N SER A 68 -3.26 -5.47 3.34
CA SER A 68 -4.53 -6.15 3.62
C SER A 68 -4.37 -7.22 4.70
N ARG A 69 -5.27 -7.25 5.68
CA ARG A 69 -5.33 -8.33 6.68
C ARG A 69 -5.62 -9.69 6.05
N ARG A 70 -6.47 -9.71 5.03
CA ARG A 70 -6.75 -10.93 4.27
C ARG A 70 -5.50 -11.46 3.54
N GLU A 71 -4.69 -10.57 2.96
CA GLU A 71 -3.41 -10.96 2.34
C GLU A 71 -2.40 -11.45 3.39
N ALA A 72 -2.36 -10.79 4.56
CA ALA A 72 -1.54 -11.21 5.70
C ALA A 72 -1.94 -12.60 6.23
N GLN A 73 -3.24 -12.90 6.29
CA GLN A 73 -3.75 -14.21 6.71
C GLN A 73 -3.31 -15.34 5.76
N ARG A 74 -3.27 -15.10 4.44
CA ARG A 74 -2.72 -16.07 3.48
C ARG A 74 -1.25 -16.40 3.78
N TRP A 75 -0.47 -15.39 4.16
CA TRP A 75 0.91 -15.60 4.59
C TRP A 75 0.99 -16.33 5.93
N ALA A 76 0.16 -15.98 6.90
CA ALA A 76 0.09 -16.67 8.19
C ALA A 76 -0.19 -18.17 8.02
N SER A 77 -1.15 -18.52 7.15
CA SER A 77 -1.48 -19.92 6.82
C SER A 77 -0.29 -20.64 6.16
N GLU A 78 0.41 -20.01 5.21
CA GLU A 78 1.57 -20.62 4.54
C GLU A 78 2.77 -20.80 5.49
N LEU A 79 2.98 -19.83 6.40
CA LEU A 79 4.10 -19.84 7.35
C LEU A 79 3.81 -20.67 8.62
N GLY A 80 2.57 -21.09 8.83
CA GLY A 80 2.15 -21.82 10.04
C GLY A 80 2.31 -21.01 11.32
N ARG A 81 2.26 -19.68 11.25
CA ARG A 81 2.43 -18.78 12.40
C ARG A 81 1.60 -17.52 12.27
N GLU A 82 1.39 -16.83 13.38
CA GLU A 82 0.75 -15.51 13.36
C GLU A 82 1.57 -14.46 12.62
N VAL A 83 0.87 -13.61 11.90
CA VAL A 83 1.40 -12.43 11.20
C VAL A 83 0.63 -11.22 11.71
N PRO A 84 1.12 -10.55 12.78
CA PRO A 84 0.43 -9.42 13.38
C PRO A 84 0.48 -8.17 12.49
N PRO A 85 -0.39 -7.16 12.73
CA PRO A 85 -0.26 -5.85 12.11
C PRO A 85 1.12 -5.23 12.33
N GLY A 86 1.66 -4.58 11.29
CA GLY A 86 3.00 -4.00 11.28
C GLY A 86 4.11 -4.96 10.84
N TRP A 87 3.82 -6.26 10.73
CA TRP A 87 4.82 -7.27 10.39
C TRP A 87 5.44 -7.09 8.99
N PHE A 88 4.67 -6.63 8.01
CA PHE A 88 5.18 -6.27 6.68
C PHE A 88 5.83 -4.88 6.64
N GLY A 89 5.91 -4.17 7.78
CA GLY A 89 6.35 -2.78 7.85
C GLY A 89 5.28 -1.79 7.41
N GLU A 90 4.03 -2.20 7.38
CA GLU A 90 2.90 -1.34 7.02
C GLU A 90 2.54 -0.38 8.15
N ASN A 91 2.04 0.80 7.72
CA ASN A 91 1.45 1.79 8.61
C ASN A 91 -0.03 1.50 8.87
N LEU A 92 -0.75 1.05 7.83
CA LEU A 92 -2.16 0.78 7.88
C LEU A 92 -2.42 -0.70 7.60
N ALA A 93 -2.91 -1.43 8.61
CA ALA A 93 -3.41 -2.78 8.45
C ALA A 93 -4.92 -2.70 8.17
N VAL A 94 -5.33 -3.00 6.94
CA VAL A 94 -6.71 -2.79 6.46
C VAL A 94 -7.42 -4.13 6.29
N ASP A 95 -8.63 -4.26 6.80
CA ASP A 95 -9.53 -5.37 6.48
C ASP A 95 -10.66 -4.92 5.55
N GLY A 96 -11.29 -5.85 4.84
CA GLY A 96 -12.37 -5.58 3.89
C GLY A 96 -11.91 -5.06 2.52
N LEU A 97 -10.65 -4.60 2.37
CA LEU A 97 -10.09 -4.18 1.08
C LEU A 97 -8.95 -5.11 0.63
N ALA A 98 -8.95 -5.46 -0.66
CA ALA A 98 -7.83 -6.13 -1.31
C ALA A 98 -6.80 -5.06 -1.72
N VAL A 99 -5.89 -4.70 -0.81
CA VAL A 99 -4.99 -3.55 -0.98
C VAL A 99 -4.08 -3.69 -2.20
N SER A 100 -3.61 -4.90 -2.50
CA SER A 100 -2.78 -5.13 -3.70
C SER A 100 -3.58 -5.04 -5.01
N ASP A 101 -4.90 -5.13 -4.95
CA ASP A 101 -5.80 -4.98 -6.09
C ASP A 101 -6.47 -3.59 -6.14
N ALA A 102 -6.06 -2.67 -5.27
CA ALA A 102 -6.45 -1.27 -5.36
C ALA A 102 -5.93 -0.64 -6.65
N VAL A 103 -6.73 0.23 -7.27
CA VAL A 103 -6.36 0.91 -8.52
C VAL A 103 -5.38 2.05 -8.23
N ILE A 104 -4.34 2.20 -9.03
CA ILE A 104 -3.41 3.35 -8.95
C ILE A 104 -4.22 4.65 -9.13
N GLY A 105 -4.04 5.63 -8.23
CA GLY A 105 -4.85 6.85 -8.19
C GLY A 105 -6.18 6.71 -7.45
N GLN A 106 -6.54 5.52 -6.95
CA GLN A 106 -7.72 5.33 -6.12
C GLN A 106 -7.60 6.13 -4.83
N ARG A 107 -8.66 6.84 -4.43
CA ARG A 107 -8.66 7.65 -3.22
C ARG A 107 -9.46 7.02 -2.10
N TRP A 108 -8.87 6.99 -0.93
CA TRP A 108 -9.44 6.45 0.30
C TRP A 108 -9.65 7.55 1.32
N ARG A 109 -10.87 7.71 1.80
CA ARG A 109 -11.18 8.51 2.98
C ARG A 109 -11.09 7.59 4.21
N VAL A 110 -10.21 7.93 5.14
CA VAL A 110 -10.01 7.16 6.37
C VAL A 110 -10.50 8.00 7.55
N GLY A 111 -11.46 7.45 8.30
CA GLY A 111 -12.11 8.12 9.42
C GLY A 111 -13.57 8.52 9.15
N GLY A 112 -14.17 8.01 8.08
CA GLY A 112 -15.57 8.26 7.76
C GLY A 112 -15.85 9.75 7.50
N ASP A 113 -16.96 10.24 8.05
CA ASP A 113 -17.41 11.63 7.86
C ASP A 113 -16.84 12.62 8.90
N ARG A 114 -15.84 12.23 9.67
CA ARG A 114 -15.19 13.13 10.63
C ARG A 114 -14.53 14.32 9.91
N PRO A 115 -14.56 15.53 10.48
CA PRO A 115 -13.93 16.72 9.87
C PRO A 115 -12.41 16.55 9.67
N ASP A 116 -11.75 15.76 10.52
CA ASP A 116 -10.34 15.47 10.51
C ASP A 116 -9.99 14.14 9.79
N ALA A 117 -10.94 13.54 9.05
CA ALA A 117 -10.67 12.35 8.26
C ALA A 117 -9.57 12.58 7.22
N ALA A 118 -8.60 11.67 7.15
CA ALA A 118 -7.53 11.74 6.17
C ALA A 118 -8.03 11.34 4.78
N LEU A 119 -7.50 11.97 3.71
CA LEU A 119 -7.69 11.54 2.34
C LEU A 119 -6.36 11.07 1.76
N LEU A 120 -6.30 9.81 1.40
CA LEU A 120 -5.11 9.14 0.89
C LEU A 120 -5.32 8.70 -0.56
N GLU A 121 -4.26 8.64 -1.37
CA GLU A 121 -4.32 8.19 -2.75
C GLU A 121 -3.29 7.08 -3.00
N VAL A 122 -3.74 6.00 -3.62
CA VAL A 122 -2.91 4.84 -3.98
C VAL A 122 -1.92 5.24 -5.08
N THR A 123 -0.63 4.98 -4.86
CA THR A 123 0.44 5.47 -5.74
C THR A 123 1.30 4.38 -6.34
N LEU A 124 1.83 3.47 -5.53
CA LEU A 124 2.89 2.55 -5.92
C LEU A 124 2.76 1.20 -5.21
N PRO A 125 3.18 0.11 -5.87
CA PRO A 125 3.42 -1.15 -5.18
C PRO A 125 4.65 -1.04 -4.26
N ARG A 126 4.64 -1.81 -3.18
CA ARG A 126 5.84 -2.01 -2.39
C ARG A 126 6.76 -3.01 -3.07
N THR A 127 7.97 -2.59 -3.39
CA THR A 127 9.02 -3.49 -3.88
C THR A 127 9.71 -4.17 -2.70
N PRO A 128 9.73 -5.52 -2.60
CA PRO A 128 10.42 -6.21 -1.52
C PRO A 128 11.93 -6.02 -1.65
N CYS A 129 12.62 -5.84 -0.52
CA CYS A 129 14.04 -5.56 -0.45
C CYS A 129 14.78 -6.53 0.48
N THR A 130 16.11 -6.46 0.47
CA THR A 130 16.96 -7.30 1.34
C THR A 130 16.72 -7.07 2.84
N THR A 131 16.42 -5.82 3.24
CA THR A 131 16.05 -5.50 4.63
C THR A 131 14.79 -6.24 5.04
N PHE A 132 13.78 -6.30 4.16
CA PHE A 132 12.57 -7.07 4.40
C PHE A 132 12.83 -8.57 4.46
N GLY A 133 13.69 -9.09 3.58
CA GLY A 133 14.11 -10.49 3.64
C GLY A 133 14.81 -10.87 4.96
N ARG A 134 15.69 -10.00 5.46
CA ARG A 134 16.36 -10.19 6.76
C ARG A 134 15.41 -10.09 7.95
N TRP A 135 14.46 -9.17 7.87
CA TRP A 135 13.43 -8.97 8.91
C TRP A 135 12.54 -10.20 9.07
N VAL A 136 12.04 -10.72 7.96
CA VAL A 136 11.14 -11.89 7.96
C VAL A 136 11.89 -13.19 8.30
N ALA A 137 13.17 -13.28 7.94
CA ALA A 137 14.06 -14.43 8.17
C ALA A 137 13.55 -15.76 7.57
N GLU A 138 12.75 -15.69 6.48
CA GLU A 138 12.27 -16.86 5.76
C GLU A 138 13.11 -17.16 4.51
N PRO A 139 13.36 -18.42 4.16
CA PRO A 139 14.11 -18.78 2.96
C PRO A 139 13.48 -18.20 1.69
N ARG A 140 14.30 -17.55 0.86
CA ARG A 140 13.90 -16.96 -0.42
C ARG A 140 12.71 -15.99 -0.31
N TRP A 141 12.54 -15.33 0.84
CA TRP A 141 11.38 -14.50 1.15
C TRP A 141 11.07 -13.45 0.07
N VAL A 142 12.07 -12.66 -0.33
CA VAL A 142 11.90 -11.60 -1.36
C VAL A 142 11.31 -12.18 -2.64
N ARG A 143 11.80 -13.34 -3.10
CA ARG A 143 11.29 -14.01 -4.29
C ARG A 143 9.87 -14.55 -4.10
N ARG A 144 9.58 -15.19 -2.96
CA ARG A 144 8.25 -15.73 -2.63
C ARG A 144 7.22 -14.61 -2.57
N PHE A 145 7.55 -13.52 -1.88
CA PHE A 145 6.68 -12.34 -1.76
C PHE A 145 6.41 -11.69 -3.11
N ALA A 146 7.45 -11.49 -3.93
CA ALA A 146 7.29 -10.94 -5.27
C ALA A 146 6.45 -11.85 -6.18
N ALA A 147 6.68 -13.17 -6.15
CA ALA A 147 5.94 -14.12 -6.97
C ALA A 147 4.44 -14.17 -6.65
N ARG A 148 4.05 -13.94 -5.38
CA ARG A 148 2.63 -13.89 -4.98
C ARG A 148 1.95 -12.61 -5.46
N GLY A 149 2.67 -11.50 -5.53
CA GLY A 149 2.09 -10.21 -5.92
C GLY A 149 1.20 -9.54 -4.87
N ASP A 150 1.06 -10.13 -3.66
CA ASP A 150 0.40 -9.52 -2.51
C ASP A 150 1.36 -8.52 -1.86
N VAL A 151 1.58 -7.39 -2.52
CA VAL A 151 2.66 -6.46 -2.18
C VAL A 151 2.19 -5.26 -1.35
N GLY A 152 0.87 -5.08 -1.20
CA GLY A 152 0.30 -3.89 -0.58
C GLY A 152 0.56 -2.63 -1.41
N ALA A 153 0.12 -1.49 -0.91
CA ALA A 153 0.17 -0.21 -1.61
C ALA A 153 0.84 0.88 -0.80
N TYR A 154 1.69 1.68 -1.44
CA TYR A 154 2.03 2.99 -0.95
C TYR A 154 0.91 3.99 -1.29
N LEU A 155 0.77 4.99 -0.43
CA LEU A 155 -0.23 6.03 -0.53
C LEU A 155 0.41 7.39 -0.33
N ARG A 156 0.01 8.38 -1.15
CA ARG A 156 0.27 9.78 -0.86
C ARG A 156 -0.85 10.38 -0.02
N VAL A 157 -0.53 11.44 0.69
CA VAL A 157 -1.50 12.16 1.51
C VAL A 157 -2.05 13.33 0.70
N VAL A 158 -3.30 13.22 0.25
CA VAL A 158 -4.03 14.28 -0.46
C VAL A 158 -4.51 15.33 0.54
N ARG A 159 -5.07 14.89 1.66
CA ARG A 159 -5.47 15.74 2.77
C ARG A 159 -4.98 15.11 4.08
N PRO A 160 -4.13 15.83 4.85
CA PRO A 160 -3.76 15.44 6.19
C PRO A 160 -4.97 15.26 7.10
N GLY A 161 -4.83 14.43 8.13
CA GLY A 161 -5.89 14.19 9.08
C GLY A 161 -5.45 13.29 10.21
N THR A 162 -6.43 12.64 10.84
CA THR A 162 -6.19 11.72 11.97
C THR A 162 -6.81 10.37 11.66
N VAL A 163 -6.09 9.29 11.98
CA VAL A 163 -6.53 7.91 11.78
C VAL A 163 -6.36 7.09 13.05
N ALA A 164 -7.27 6.15 13.29
CA ALA A 164 -7.23 5.24 14.44
C ALA A 164 -7.71 3.84 14.05
N ALA A 165 -7.34 2.83 14.84
CA ALA A 165 -7.96 1.51 14.72
C ALA A 165 -9.47 1.62 14.90
N GLY A 166 -10.24 0.90 14.07
CA GLY A 166 -11.69 0.97 13.99
C GLY A 166 -12.24 1.99 12.99
N ASP A 167 -11.41 2.85 12.41
CA ASP A 167 -11.85 3.82 11.40
C ASP A 167 -12.32 3.12 10.12
N ALA A 168 -13.42 3.61 9.54
CA ALA A 168 -13.85 3.22 8.20
C ALA A 168 -12.83 3.67 7.16
N VAL A 169 -12.64 2.85 6.14
CA VAL A 169 -11.83 3.14 4.95
C VAL A 169 -12.74 3.11 3.74
N ASP A 170 -13.19 4.28 3.30
CA ASP A 170 -14.12 4.42 2.19
C ASP A 170 -13.36 4.70 0.89
N VAL A 171 -13.62 3.91 -0.15
CA VAL A 171 -13.15 4.22 -1.51
C VAL A 171 -14.05 5.30 -2.08
N VAL A 172 -13.52 6.53 -2.19
CA VAL A 172 -14.29 7.71 -2.63
C VAL A 172 -14.04 8.08 -4.09
N HIS A 173 -13.00 7.51 -4.71
CA HIS A 173 -12.69 7.70 -6.12
C HIS A 173 -11.93 6.49 -6.67
N THR A 174 -12.25 6.07 -7.89
CA THR A 174 -11.50 5.03 -8.62
C THR A 174 -11.30 5.48 -10.06
N PRO A 175 -10.04 5.63 -10.53
CA PRO A 175 -9.75 6.01 -11.91
C PRO A 175 -10.25 5.01 -12.94
N ALA A 176 -10.67 5.52 -14.11
CA ALA A 176 -11.25 4.70 -15.19
C ALA A 176 -10.28 3.73 -15.86
N HIS A 177 -8.96 3.97 -15.77
CA HIS A 177 -7.97 3.04 -16.33
C HIS A 177 -8.01 1.65 -15.66
N GLY A 178 -8.46 1.55 -14.41
CA GLY A 178 -8.66 0.29 -13.69
C GLY A 178 -7.38 -0.51 -13.40
N VAL A 179 -6.19 0.04 -13.64
CA VAL A 179 -4.92 -0.68 -13.44
C VAL A 179 -4.57 -0.72 -11.97
N THR A 180 -4.40 -1.93 -11.44
CA THR A 180 -4.16 -2.19 -10.04
C THR A 180 -2.69 -2.08 -9.64
N VAL A 181 -2.44 -1.97 -8.34
CA VAL A 181 -1.10 -2.05 -7.75
C VAL A 181 -0.40 -3.35 -8.15
N ARG A 182 -1.13 -4.48 -8.12
CA ARG A 182 -0.62 -5.80 -8.51
C ARG A 182 -0.21 -5.85 -9.98
N GLU A 183 -1.05 -5.33 -10.88
CA GLU A 183 -0.73 -5.28 -12.32
C GLU A 183 0.50 -4.42 -12.60
N LEU A 184 0.61 -3.25 -11.97
CA LEU A 184 1.81 -2.41 -12.09
C LEU A 184 3.05 -3.11 -11.53
N PHE A 185 2.93 -3.88 -10.43
CA PHE A 185 4.04 -4.60 -9.82
C PHE A 185 4.51 -5.77 -10.67
N THR A 186 3.57 -6.60 -11.15
CA THR A 186 3.90 -7.82 -11.91
C THR A 186 4.34 -7.52 -13.34
N GLY A 187 3.83 -6.43 -13.92
CA GLY A 187 4.16 -6.04 -15.29
C GLY A 187 3.77 -7.07 -16.35
N GLN A 188 2.75 -7.89 -16.11
CA GLN A 188 2.34 -8.98 -17.01
C GLN A 188 1.45 -8.52 -18.16
N ASP A 189 0.73 -7.40 -18.00
CA ASP A 189 -0.17 -6.86 -19.01
C ASP A 189 0.31 -5.49 -19.52
N ALA A 190 1.06 -5.51 -20.63
CA ALA A 190 1.54 -4.29 -21.25
C ALA A 190 0.39 -3.40 -21.80
N THR A 191 -0.75 -4.00 -22.18
CA THR A 191 -1.93 -3.24 -22.64
C THR A 191 -2.56 -2.46 -21.51
N ALA A 192 -2.70 -3.08 -20.34
CA ALA A 192 -3.15 -2.37 -19.14
C ALA A 192 -2.20 -1.22 -18.79
N LEU A 193 -0.89 -1.45 -18.83
CA LEU A 193 0.09 -0.40 -18.51
C LEU A 193 0.14 0.73 -19.56
N ARG A 194 -0.09 0.46 -20.85
CA ARG A 194 -0.32 1.54 -21.84
C ARG A 194 -1.55 2.38 -21.48
N ARG A 195 -2.64 1.73 -21.06
CA ARG A 195 -3.86 2.42 -20.62
C ARG A 195 -3.60 3.28 -19.40
N LEU A 196 -2.80 2.80 -18.41
CA LEU A 196 -2.38 3.59 -17.27
C LEU A 196 -1.63 4.86 -17.70
N LEU A 197 -0.67 4.74 -18.63
CA LEU A 197 0.13 5.88 -19.11
C LEU A 197 -0.70 6.92 -19.87
N VAL A 198 -1.79 6.49 -20.54
CA VAL A 198 -2.67 7.39 -21.32
C VAL A 198 -3.72 8.05 -20.44
N LEU A 199 -4.32 7.31 -19.52
CA LEU A 199 -5.49 7.75 -18.74
C LEU A 199 -5.15 8.11 -17.28
N GLY A 200 -3.94 7.81 -16.82
CA GLY A 200 -3.54 8.11 -15.45
C GLY A 200 -3.21 9.58 -15.28
N GLU A 201 -3.84 10.23 -14.30
CA GLU A 201 -3.56 11.61 -13.92
C GLU A 201 -2.57 11.64 -12.75
N ASP A 202 -1.69 12.62 -12.70
CA ASP A 202 -0.72 12.85 -11.62
C ASP A 202 0.04 11.60 -11.15
N LEU A 203 0.37 10.72 -12.09
CA LEU A 203 1.07 9.48 -11.79
C LEU A 203 2.44 9.77 -11.15
N PRO A 204 2.82 9.04 -10.10
CA PRO A 204 4.16 9.14 -9.55
C PRO A 204 5.23 8.81 -10.61
N PRO A 205 6.35 9.55 -10.67
CA PRO A 205 7.42 9.26 -11.65
C PRO A 205 7.91 7.80 -11.63
N LYS A 206 7.91 7.17 -10.46
CA LYS A 206 8.28 5.74 -10.34
C LYS A 206 7.23 4.81 -10.97
N ALA A 207 5.93 5.17 -10.94
CA ALA A 207 4.88 4.39 -11.59
C ALA A 207 4.98 4.51 -13.10
N VAL A 208 5.17 5.72 -13.62
CA VAL A 208 5.42 5.99 -15.04
C VAL A 208 6.62 5.17 -15.54
N ALA A 209 7.78 5.30 -14.89
CA ALA A 209 8.98 4.58 -15.27
C ALA A 209 8.83 3.04 -15.16
N ALA A 210 8.00 2.52 -14.25
CA ALA A 210 7.70 1.10 -14.15
C ALA A 210 6.85 0.63 -15.35
N ALA A 211 5.79 1.37 -15.67
CA ALA A 211 4.92 1.07 -16.79
C ALA A 211 5.66 1.15 -18.15
N GLU A 212 6.42 2.22 -18.37
CA GLU A 212 7.22 2.42 -19.59
C GLU A 212 8.20 1.27 -19.84
N ARG A 213 8.90 0.79 -18.80
CA ARG A 213 9.83 -0.35 -18.92
C ARG A 213 9.15 -1.63 -19.40
N VAL A 214 7.92 -1.86 -19.01
CA VAL A 214 7.15 -3.05 -19.45
C VAL A 214 6.66 -2.84 -20.87
N VAL A 215 6.08 -1.68 -21.16
CA VAL A 215 5.55 -1.33 -22.48
C VAL A 215 6.65 -1.37 -23.56
N ALA A 216 7.87 -0.93 -23.22
CA ALA A 216 9.00 -0.97 -24.15
C ALA A 216 9.54 -2.38 -24.48
N ARG A 217 9.16 -3.40 -23.72
CA ARG A 217 9.60 -4.80 -23.91
C ARG A 217 8.55 -5.68 -24.59
N ALA A 218 7.34 -5.16 -24.74
CA ALA A 218 6.18 -5.86 -25.31
C ALA A 218 5.94 -5.48 -26.78
#